data_b3696e05b48ffaca8717ecfe90e94c0e
#
_entry.id   b3696e05b48ffaca8717ecfe90e94c0e
#
_cell.length_a   1.000
_cell.length_b   1.000
_cell.length_c   1.000
_cell.angle_alpha   90.00
_cell.angle_beta   90.00
_cell.angle_gamma   90.00
#
_symmetry.space_group_name_H-M   'P 1'
#
loop_
_entity.id
_entity.type
_entity.pdbx_description
1 polymer ?
#
loop_
_entity_poly.entity_id
_entity_poly.type
_entity_poly.pdbx_seq_one_letter_code
_entity_poly.pdbx_strand_id
1 'polypeptide(L)'
;MLPSPSGLQATAIATQAGGSIIGVNVDVGGSGYFQPEITIVDPTGSGASVVAHIAPINQTNTNQEVYNFSDVDLSAFPGVDSILAIKSISIIYSNYRYTLPYYSFTTYQSMIRQYPLQYYYVPVMWSQYGQGAGGSVYAYPIASQPYQWDWDCICLPSDLTSDNDVEAIPMPWTDAVKYLATHFAFLELQNLNAADYYMKLFLSQINRFIVAARPGRMNNPYGRF
;
A
#
# COMPACT_ATOMS: atom_id res chain seq x y z
N MET A 1 -20.47 -6.89 12.55
CA MET A 1 -20.88 -7.84 11.47
C MET A 1 -20.32 -9.19 11.84
N LEU A 2 -21.11 -10.24 11.83
CA LEU A 2 -20.62 -11.59 12.15
C LEU A 2 -19.61 -12.02 11.08
N PRO A 3 -18.61 -12.83 11.41
CA PRO A 3 -17.72 -13.42 10.42
C PRO A 3 -18.53 -14.21 9.39
N SER A 4 -17.97 -14.39 8.20
CA SER A 4 -18.54 -15.32 7.21
C SER A 4 -18.87 -16.66 7.88
N PRO A 5 -19.88 -17.40 7.44
CA PRO A 5 -20.33 -18.65 8.09
C PRO A 5 -19.21 -19.69 8.35
N SER A 6 -18.08 -19.54 7.69
CA SER A 6 -16.87 -20.37 7.89
C SER A 6 -15.73 -19.62 8.59
N GLY A 7 -15.94 -18.37 9.03
CA GLY A 7 -14.92 -17.55 9.66
C GLY A 7 -14.79 -17.78 11.16
N LEU A 8 -13.58 -17.59 11.68
CA LEU A 8 -13.30 -17.62 13.12
C LEU A 8 -13.45 -16.20 13.69
N GLN A 9 -14.14 -16.07 14.83
CA GLN A 9 -14.30 -14.78 15.49
C GLN A 9 -12.98 -14.33 16.14
N ALA A 10 -12.59 -13.07 15.91
CA ALA A 10 -11.49 -12.44 16.63
C ALA A 10 -11.89 -12.09 18.06
N THR A 11 -10.95 -12.23 18.98
CA THR A 11 -11.09 -11.79 20.38
C THR A 11 -9.89 -10.93 20.75
N ALA A 12 -10.13 -9.89 21.56
CA ALA A 12 -9.10 -9.00 22.03
C ALA A 12 -9.38 -8.55 23.47
N ILE A 13 -8.35 -8.18 24.19
CA ILE A 13 -8.41 -7.69 25.57
C ILE A 13 -7.92 -6.25 25.60
N ALA A 14 -8.74 -5.35 26.12
CA ALA A 14 -8.37 -3.95 26.31
C ALA A 14 -7.57 -3.76 27.59
N THR A 15 -6.48 -2.99 27.52
CA THR A 15 -5.72 -2.52 28.67
C THR A 15 -6.18 -1.13 29.05
N GLN A 16 -6.44 -0.90 30.33
CA GLN A 16 -6.96 0.37 30.86
C GLN A 16 -5.95 1.03 31.79
N ALA A 17 -5.88 2.34 31.75
CA ALA A 17 -5.23 3.15 32.77
C ALA A 17 -5.99 4.47 32.93
N GLY A 18 -6.27 4.87 34.19
CA GLY A 18 -6.92 6.15 34.49
C GLY A 18 -8.33 6.32 33.89
N GLY A 19 -9.05 5.22 33.67
CA GLY A 19 -10.39 5.24 33.08
C GLY A 19 -10.43 5.34 31.56
N SER A 20 -9.28 5.25 30.89
CA SER A 20 -9.18 5.26 29.44
C SER A 20 -8.53 3.97 28.92
N ILE A 21 -8.94 3.51 27.74
CA ILE A 21 -8.26 2.42 27.02
C ILE A 21 -6.92 2.96 26.50
N ILE A 22 -5.81 2.36 26.95
CA ILE A 22 -4.44 2.72 26.53
C ILE A 22 -3.86 1.74 25.51
N GLY A 23 -4.49 0.58 25.34
CA GLY A 23 -4.06 -0.41 24.36
C GLY A 23 -5.08 -1.53 24.21
N VAL A 24 -5.01 -2.24 23.10
CA VAL A 24 -5.81 -3.42 22.81
C VAL A 24 -4.86 -4.52 22.38
N ASN A 25 -4.89 -5.64 23.06
CA ASN A 25 -4.10 -6.82 22.70
C ASN A 25 -5.01 -7.86 22.04
N VAL A 26 -4.69 -8.26 20.82
CA VAL A 26 -5.46 -9.29 20.09
C VAL A 26 -5.04 -10.66 20.61
N ASP A 27 -5.98 -11.40 21.18
CA ASP A 27 -5.78 -12.75 21.70
C ASP A 27 -5.92 -13.79 20.57
N VAL A 28 -6.99 -13.67 19.79
CA VAL A 28 -7.22 -14.49 18.59
C VAL A 28 -7.55 -13.59 17.42
N GLY A 29 -6.75 -13.64 16.35
CA GLY A 29 -6.89 -12.76 15.19
C GLY A 29 -8.15 -12.99 14.35
N GLY A 30 -8.79 -14.14 14.48
CA GLY A 30 -9.96 -14.49 13.69
C GLY A 30 -9.66 -14.68 12.18
N SER A 31 -10.71 -14.91 11.40
CA SER A 31 -10.62 -15.06 9.95
C SER A 31 -11.95 -14.78 9.25
N GLY A 32 -11.91 -14.45 7.95
CA GLY A 32 -13.11 -14.29 7.15
C GLY A 32 -13.85 -12.96 7.35
N TYR A 33 -13.22 -11.94 7.91
CA TYR A 33 -13.82 -10.62 8.04
C TYR A 33 -13.78 -9.87 6.72
N PHE A 34 -14.92 -9.33 6.33
CA PHE A 34 -15.05 -8.44 5.18
C PHE A 34 -15.04 -6.96 5.61
N GLN A 35 -15.77 -6.66 6.68
CA GLN A 35 -15.77 -5.38 7.38
C GLN A 35 -15.84 -5.70 8.88
N PRO A 36 -14.70 -5.66 9.58
CA PRO A 36 -14.70 -5.99 11.00
C PRO A 36 -15.43 -4.91 11.78
N GLU A 37 -16.43 -5.31 12.55
CA GLU A 37 -17.11 -4.46 13.51
C GLU A 37 -16.69 -4.88 14.91
N ILE A 38 -16.19 -3.92 15.68
CA ILE A 38 -15.74 -4.18 17.04
C ILE A 38 -16.87 -3.86 18.00
N THR A 39 -17.22 -4.84 18.81
CA THR A 39 -18.14 -4.64 19.93
C THR A 39 -17.33 -4.60 21.22
N ILE A 40 -17.37 -3.45 21.91
CA ILE A 40 -16.74 -3.28 23.22
C ILE A 40 -17.77 -3.67 24.27
N VAL A 41 -17.46 -4.68 25.06
CA VAL A 41 -18.31 -5.13 26.16
C VAL A 41 -17.77 -4.56 27.46
N ASP A 42 -18.32 -3.43 27.88
CA ASP A 42 -18.05 -2.82 29.20
C ASP A 42 -19.38 -2.29 29.77
N PRO A 43 -19.85 -2.84 30.90
CA PRO A 43 -21.11 -2.40 31.49
C PRO A 43 -21.03 -1.03 32.18
N THR A 44 -19.83 -0.47 32.37
CA THR A 44 -19.60 0.73 33.19
C THR A 44 -19.03 1.90 32.39
N GLY A 45 -18.41 1.65 31.25
CA GLY A 45 -17.77 2.64 30.39
C GLY A 45 -18.65 3.09 29.24
N SER A 46 -18.33 4.26 28.67
CA SER A 46 -18.95 4.77 27.45
C SER A 46 -17.97 5.56 26.62
N GLY A 47 -18.23 5.65 25.30
CA GLY A 47 -17.44 6.50 24.40
C GLY A 47 -16.10 5.91 23.92
N ALA A 48 -15.78 4.66 24.24
CA ALA A 48 -14.61 3.99 23.69
C ALA A 48 -14.81 3.69 22.20
N SER A 49 -13.78 4.00 21.38
CA SER A 49 -13.75 3.69 19.95
C SER A 49 -12.45 2.97 19.63
N VAL A 50 -12.55 1.87 18.90
CA VAL A 50 -11.40 1.08 18.45
C VAL A 50 -11.62 0.74 16.99
N VAL A 51 -10.56 0.85 16.17
CA VAL A 51 -10.58 0.49 14.76
C VAL A 51 -9.86 -0.84 14.59
N ALA A 52 -10.51 -1.81 13.93
CA ALA A 52 -9.85 -3.05 13.55
C ALA A 52 -9.08 -2.86 12.25
N HIS A 53 -7.80 -3.20 12.29
CA HIS A 53 -7.03 -3.40 11.08
C HIS A 53 -7.01 -4.88 10.74
N ILE A 54 -7.39 -5.20 9.50
CA ILE A 54 -7.21 -6.54 8.96
C ILE A 54 -5.71 -6.70 8.70
N ALA A 55 -5.15 -7.87 9.02
CA ALA A 55 -3.73 -8.18 8.86
C ALA A 55 -3.18 -7.77 7.48
N PRO A 56 -1.88 -7.45 7.39
CA PRO A 56 -1.26 -6.90 6.18
C PRO A 56 -1.65 -7.70 4.94
N ILE A 57 -1.98 -7.00 3.87
CA ILE A 57 -2.46 -7.59 2.62
C ILE A 57 -1.28 -8.22 1.87
N ASN A 58 -0.68 -9.26 2.43
CA ASN A 58 0.25 -10.14 1.74
C ASN A 58 -0.42 -11.37 1.14
N GLN A 59 -1.72 -11.52 1.37
CA GLN A 59 -2.54 -12.61 0.81
C GLN A 59 -3.97 -12.14 0.59
N THR A 60 -4.65 -12.79 -0.37
CA THR A 60 -6.09 -12.59 -0.58
C THR A 60 -6.86 -13.18 0.59
N ASN A 61 -8.00 -12.58 0.91
CA ASN A 61 -8.93 -13.17 1.87
C ASN A 61 -10.02 -13.95 1.14
N THR A 62 -10.47 -15.02 1.77
CA THR A 62 -11.59 -15.81 1.25
C THR A 62 -12.86 -14.96 1.16
N ASN A 63 -13.54 -14.99 0.03
CA ASN A 63 -14.78 -14.26 -0.23
C ASN A 63 -14.67 -12.73 -0.18
N GLN A 64 -13.45 -12.17 -0.33
CA GLN A 64 -13.24 -10.74 -0.41
C GLN A 64 -12.92 -10.32 -1.84
N GLU A 65 -13.68 -9.35 -2.36
CA GLU A 65 -13.48 -8.77 -3.70
C GLU A 65 -12.65 -7.49 -3.64
N VAL A 66 -12.85 -6.68 -2.60
CA VAL A 66 -12.34 -5.32 -2.48
C VAL A 66 -11.32 -5.23 -1.36
N TYR A 67 -10.18 -4.60 -1.67
CA TYR A 67 -9.08 -4.36 -0.74
C TYR A 67 -8.73 -2.89 -0.75
N ASN A 68 -8.95 -2.19 0.38
CA ASN A 68 -8.67 -0.77 0.46
C ASN A 68 -7.19 -0.52 0.72
N PHE A 69 -6.66 0.56 0.18
CA PHE A 69 -5.27 0.95 0.44
C PHE A 69 -5.02 1.29 1.91
N SER A 70 -6.03 1.82 2.60
CA SER A 70 -6.00 2.10 4.03
C SER A 70 -5.81 0.87 4.92
N ASP A 71 -6.12 -0.32 4.40
CA ASP A 71 -6.04 -1.56 5.15
C ASP A 71 -4.65 -2.23 5.04
N VAL A 72 -3.75 -1.64 4.21
CA VAL A 72 -2.37 -2.12 4.05
C VAL A 72 -1.51 -1.60 5.19
N ASP A 73 -0.85 -2.51 5.89
CA ASP A 73 0.13 -2.15 6.91
C ASP A 73 1.45 -1.69 6.25
N LEU A 74 1.71 -0.40 6.33
CA LEU A 74 2.94 0.22 5.82
C LEU A 74 4.02 0.39 6.90
N SER A 75 3.81 -0.10 8.11
CA SER A 75 4.75 0.07 9.23
C SER A 75 6.14 -0.51 8.98
N ALA A 76 6.24 -1.50 8.10
CA ALA A 76 7.51 -2.08 7.66
C ALA A 76 8.31 -1.17 6.71
N PHE A 77 7.72 -0.07 6.23
CA PHE A 77 8.33 0.86 5.27
C PHE A 77 8.43 2.27 5.89
N PRO A 78 9.47 2.54 6.68
CA PRO A 78 9.64 3.84 7.32
C PRO A 78 9.70 4.96 6.26
N GLY A 79 9.07 6.08 6.55
CA GLY A 79 8.99 7.24 5.65
C GLY A 79 7.91 7.13 4.55
N VAL A 80 7.08 6.09 4.54
CA VAL A 80 5.94 5.93 3.63
C VAL A 80 4.65 6.22 4.38
N ASP A 81 3.83 7.13 3.84
CA ASP A 81 2.53 7.49 4.42
C ASP A 81 1.39 6.64 3.87
N SER A 82 1.25 6.59 2.57
CA SER A 82 0.11 5.93 1.93
C SER A 82 0.45 5.41 0.53
N ILE A 83 -0.37 4.48 0.04
CA ILE A 83 -0.30 4.00 -1.34
C ILE A 83 -1.04 5.00 -2.24
N LEU A 84 -0.34 5.52 -3.25
CA LEU A 84 -0.95 6.38 -4.26
C LEU A 84 -1.67 5.55 -5.33
N ALA A 85 -0.98 4.57 -5.89
CA ALA A 85 -1.49 3.72 -6.96
C ALA A 85 -0.76 2.38 -7.01
N ILE A 86 -1.42 1.38 -7.58
CA ILE A 86 -0.83 0.08 -7.85
C ILE A 86 -0.31 0.05 -9.28
N LYS A 87 0.91 -0.41 -9.46
CA LYS A 87 1.54 -0.59 -10.77
C LYS A 87 1.32 -1.98 -11.33
N SER A 88 1.48 -2.99 -10.49
CA SER A 88 1.21 -4.38 -10.85
C SER A 88 0.86 -5.22 -9.63
N ILE A 89 0.08 -6.27 -9.85
CA ILE A 89 -0.24 -7.29 -8.85
C ILE A 89 0.18 -8.64 -9.39
N SER A 90 0.86 -9.44 -8.58
CA SER A 90 1.20 -10.83 -8.88
C SER A 90 0.66 -11.74 -7.79
N ILE A 91 0.13 -12.90 -8.18
CA ILE A 91 -0.31 -13.96 -7.28
C ILE A 91 0.67 -15.13 -7.34
N ILE A 92 0.95 -15.72 -6.18
CA ILE A 92 1.73 -16.94 -6.07
C ILE A 92 0.76 -18.11 -5.88
N TYR A 93 0.76 -19.01 -6.86
CA TYR A 93 -0.06 -20.22 -6.85
C TYR A 93 0.77 -21.42 -7.31
N SER A 94 0.77 -22.49 -6.51
CA SER A 94 1.47 -23.74 -6.83
C SER A 94 2.93 -23.53 -7.28
N ASN A 95 3.71 -22.71 -6.54
CA ASN A 95 5.11 -22.34 -6.82
C ASN A 95 5.35 -21.50 -8.09
N TYR A 96 4.31 -21.05 -8.75
CA TYR A 96 4.40 -20.12 -9.87
C TYR A 96 3.90 -18.74 -9.47
N ARG A 97 4.56 -17.71 -9.98
CA ARG A 97 4.14 -16.32 -9.85
C ARG A 97 3.45 -15.90 -11.14
N TYR A 98 2.19 -15.49 -11.04
CA TYR A 98 1.38 -14.97 -12.13
C TYR A 98 1.13 -13.50 -11.94
N THR A 99 1.52 -12.68 -12.91
CA THR A 99 1.13 -11.27 -12.92
C THR A 99 -0.30 -11.15 -13.43
N LEU A 100 -1.17 -10.54 -12.64
CA LEU A 100 -2.56 -10.35 -13.01
C LEU A 100 -2.67 -9.20 -14.02
N PRO A 101 -3.44 -9.37 -15.12
CA PRO A 101 -3.73 -8.28 -16.04
C PRO A 101 -4.61 -7.21 -15.34
N TYR A 102 -4.28 -5.96 -15.60
CA TYR A 102 -5.06 -4.81 -15.17
C TYR A 102 -6.19 -4.53 -16.16
N TYR A 103 -7.37 -4.24 -15.65
CA TYR A 103 -8.49 -3.71 -16.44
C TYR A 103 -8.99 -2.40 -15.82
N SER A 104 -9.45 -1.47 -16.66
CA SER A 104 -10.08 -0.26 -16.15
C SER A 104 -11.33 -0.63 -15.34
N PHE A 105 -11.63 0.15 -14.31
CA PHE A 105 -12.76 -0.15 -13.42
C PHE A 105 -14.09 -0.29 -14.17
N THR A 106 -14.32 0.51 -15.20
CA THR A 106 -15.50 0.42 -16.06
C THR A 106 -15.59 -0.92 -16.80
N THR A 107 -14.45 -1.38 -17.35
CA THR A 107 -14.37 -2.68 -18.03
C THR A 107 -14.57 -3.82 -17.03
N TYR A 108 -13.93 -3.74 -15.87
CA TYR A 108 -14.10 -4.69 -14.76
C TYR A 108 -15.57 -4.83 -14.38
N GLN A 109 -16.28 -3.73 -14.16
CA GLN A 109 -17.70 -3.74 -13.81
C GLN A 109 -18.58 -4.36 -14.92
N SER A 110 -18.24 -4.15 -16.19
CA SER A 110 -18.98 -4.76 -17.29
C SER A 110 -18.79 -6.28 -17.34
N MET A 111 -17.57 -6.76 -17.06
CA MET A 111 -17.26 -8.20 -17.03
C MET A 111 -17.97 -8.93 -15.89
N ILE A 112 -17.99 -8.35 -14.68
CA ILE A 112 -18.66 -8.96 -13.52
C ILE A 112 -20.17 -9.10 -13.78
N ARG A 113 -20.79 -8.12 -14.44
CA ARG A 113 -22.23 -8.17 -14.77
C ARG A 113 -22.56 -9.28 -15.79
N GLN A 114 -21.62 -9.63 -16.66
CA GLN A 114 -21.82 -10.67 -17.66
C GLN A 114 -21.58 -12.08 -17.12
N TYR A 115 -20.67 -12.18 -16.14
CA TYR A 115 -20.28 -13.46 -15.55
C TYR A 115 -20.65 -13.45 -14.06
N PRO A 116 -21.81 -13.99 -13.68
CA PRO A 116 -22.22 -14.05 -12.29
C PRO A 116 -21.19 -14.84 -11.45
N LEU A 117 -20.95 -14.33 -10.24
CA LEU A 117 -19.94 -14.76 -9.27
C LEU A 117 -20.06 -16.21 -8.75
N GLN A 118 -20.55 -17.15 -9.52
CA GLN A 118 -20.87 -18.50 -9.07
C GLN A 118 -19.68 -19.41 -8.78
N TYR A 119 -18.47 -19.01 -9.18
CA TYR A 119 -17.29 -19.87 -9.02
C TYR A 119 -16.15 -19.08 -8.39
N TYR A 120 -15.82 -19.47 -7.18
CA TYR A 120 -14.67 -18.98 -6.44
C TYR A 120 -13.40 -19.67 -6.95
N TYR A 121 -12.46 -18.91 -7.45
CA TYR A 121 -11.18 -19.42 -7.96
C TYR A 121 -10.03 -18.51 -7.55
N VAL A 122 -8.84 -18.83 -8.04
CA VAL A 122 -7.70 -17.92 -8.01
C VAL A 122 -8.06 -16.66 -8.80
N PRO A 123 -7.86 -15.45 -8.27
CA PRO A 123 -8.03 -14.22 -9.03
C PRO A 123 -7.19 -14.26 -10.31
N VAL A 124 -7.77 -13.83 -11.42
CA VAL A 124 -7.12 -13.80 -12.74
C VAL A 124 -7.00 -12.41 -13.32
N MET A 125 -7.65 -11.42 -12.71
CA MET A 125 -7.56 -10.02 -13.11
C MET A 125 -7.81 -9.10 -11.92
N TRP A 126 -7.39 -7.85 -12.08
CA TRP A 126 -7.60 -6.82 -11.07
C TRP A 126 -7.94 -5.48 -11.70
N SER A 127 -8.53 -4.62 -10.90
CA SER A 127 -8.83 -3.23 -11.22
C SER A 127 -8.57 -2.34 -10.03
N GLN A 128 -8.27 -1.08 -10.28
CA GLN A 128 -8.15 -0.06 -9.23
C GLN A 128 -9.29 0.95 -9.36
N TYR A 129 -9.87 1.32 -8.22
CA TYR A 129 -10.81 2.42 -8.10
C TYR A 129 -10.27 3.44 -7.10
N GLY A 130 -10.19 4.71 -7.51
CA GLY A 130 -9.61 5.77 -6.71
C GLY A 130 -8.07 5.72 -6.62
N GLN A 131 -7.53 6.68 -5.87
CA GLN A 131 -6.09 6.85 -5.61
C GLN A 131 -5.88 7.36 -4.19
N GLY A 132 -4.65 7.22 -3.68
CA GLY A 132 -4.31 7.64 -2.31
C GLY A 132 -5.08 6.84 -1.27
N ALA A 133 -5.28 7.41 -0.09
CA ALA A 133 -5.93 6.74 1.06
C ALA A 133 -7.37 6.23 0.77
N GLY A 134 -8.07 6.82 -0.19
CA GLY A 134 -9.40 6.36 -0.65
C GLY A 134 -9.36 5.35 -1.79
N GLY A 135 -8.18 4.91 -2.21
CA GLY A 135 -8.03 3.92 -3.28
C GLY A 135 -8.39 2.51 -2.85
N SER A 136 -8.82 1.69 -3.82
CA SER A 136 -9.18 0.29 -3.60
C SER A 136 -8.77 -0.57 -4.78
N VAL A 137 -8.38 -1.81 -4.49
CA VAL A 137 -8.15 -2.87 -5.48
C VAL A 137 -9.36 -3.79 -5.51
N TYR A 138 -9.78 -4.14 -6.69
CA TYR A 138 -10.80 -5.13 -6.97
C TYR A 138 -10.15 -6.33 -7.66
N ALA A 139 -10.34 -7.51 -7.11
CA ALA A 139 -9.80 -8.76 -7.65
C ALA A 139 -10.93 -9.68 -8.14
N TYR A 140 -10.79 -10.27 -9.33
CA TYR A 140 -11.79 -11.17 -9.89
C TYR A 140 -11.13 -12.39 -10.53
N PRO A 141 -11.78 -13.59 -10.42
CA PRO A 141 -12.89 -13.90 -9.52
C PRO A 141 -12.53 -13.77 -8.06
N ILE A 142 -13.54 -13.77 -7.19
CA ILE A 142 -13.32 -13.69 -5.74
C ILE A 142 -12.55 -14.92 -5.27
N ALA A 143 -11.53 -14.71 -4.45
CA ALA A 143 -10.68 -15.79 -3.96
C ALA A 143 -11.46 -16.81 -3.12
N SER A 144 -11.33 -18.10 -3.44
CA SER A 144 -11.93 -19.20 -2.68
C SER A 144 -11.16 -19.56 -1.42
N GLN A 145 -9.90 -19.16 -1.36
CA GLN A 145 -8.98 -19.39 -0.25
C GLN A 145 -7.91 -18.29 -0.25
N PRO A 146 -7.15 -18.13 0.83
CA PRO A 146 -6.03 -17.20 0.83
C PRO A 146 -4.96 -17.61 -0.19
N TYR A 147 -4.59 -16.68 -1.06
CA TYR A 147 -3.46 -16.79 -1.97
C TYR A 147 -2.47 -15.69 -1.66
N GLN A 148 -1.20 -16.02 -1.60
CA GLN A 148 -0.17 -15.01 -1.45
C GLN A 148 -0.13 -14.16 -2.71
N TRP A 149 -0.08 -12.84 -2.53
CA TRP A 149 0.07 -11.88 -3.61
C TRP A 149 1.06 -10.78 -3.26
N ASP A 150 1.64 -10.21 -4.27
CA ASP A 150 2.58 -9.10 -4.15
C ASP A 150 2.06 -7.92 -4.96
N TRP A 151 2.08 -6.76 -4.34
CA TRP A 151 1.70 -5.50 -4.96
C TRP A 151 2.95 -4.66 -5.21
N ASP A 152 3.16 -4.25 -6.46
CA ASP A 152 4.14 -3.23 -6.83
C ASP A 152 3.42 -1.88 -6.82
N CYS A 153 3.73 -1.05 -5.82
CA CYS A 153 2.99 0.17 -5.51
C CYS A 153 3.82 1.41 -5.76
N ILE A 154 3.13 2.48 -6.13
CA ILE A 154 3.64 3.85 -6.02
C ILE A 154 3.10 4.40 -4.71
N CYS A 155 4.01 4.80 -3.81
CA CYS A 155 3.65 5.29 -2.49
C CYS A 155 3.94 6.78 -2.36
N LEU A 156 3.22 7.43 -1.46
CA LEU A 156 3.49 8.80 -1.04
C LEU A 156 4.43 8.76 0.19
N PRO A 157 5.46 9.61 0.21
CA PRO A 157 6.30 9.75 1.39
C PRO A 157 5.51 10.44 2.51
N SER A 158 5.89 10.13 3.76
CA SER A 158 5.41 10.88 4.92
C SER A 158 6.06 12.26 4.98
N ASP A 159 5.32 13.23 5.50
CA ASP A 159 5.86 14.58 5.75
C ASP A 159 6.93 14.51 6.85
N LEU A 160 8.07 15.14 6.61
CA LEU A 160 9.14 15.28 7.59
C LEU A 160 8.82 16.48 8.49
N THR A 161 8.36 16.22 9.70
CA THR A 161 7.94 17.25 10.67
C THR A 161 8.91 17.38 11.86
N SER A 162 9.72 16.38 12.10
CA SER A 162 10.67 16.27 13.20
C SER A 162 12.07 15.90 12.71
N ASP A 163 13.10 16.31 13.45
CA ASP A 163 14.51 15.97 13.14
C ASP A 163 14.80 14.45 13.22
N ASN A 164 13.90 13.68 13.83
CA ASN A 164 14.02 12.23 13.94
C ASN A 164 13.25 11.46 12.85
N ASP A 165 12.52 12.16 11.98
CA ASP A 165 11.74 11.52 10.94
C ASP A 165 12.66 10.92 9.88
N VAL A 166 12.26 9.74 9.39
CA VAL A 166 13.02 9.00 8.37
C VAL A 166 12.46 9.30 7.00
N GLU A 167 13.32 9.75 6.10
CA GLU A 167 12.93 10.01 4.72
C GLU A 167 12.73 8.70 3.92
N ALA A 168 11.73 8.70 3.03
CA ALA A 168 11.47 7.57 2.15
C ALA A 168 12.44 7.48 0.96
N ILE A 169 13.15 8.58 0.66
CA ILE A 169 14.05 8.65 -0.49
C ILE A 169 15.40 8.03 -0.11
N PRO A 170 15.82 6.91 -0.75
CA PRO A 170 17.08 6.28 -0.41
C PRO A 170 18.29 7.09 -0.90
N MET A 171 19.39 6.97 -0.17
CA MET A 171 20.69 7.42 -0.69
C MET A 171 21.01 6.73 -2.02
N PRO A 172 21.59 7.40 -3.03
CA PRO A 172 22.11 8.78 -3.01
C PRO A 172 21.15 9.87 -3.52
N TRP A 173 19.86 9.57 -3.72
CA TRP A 173 18.89 10.49 -4.29
C TRP A 173 18.64 11.72 -3.41
N THR A 174 18.76 11.58 -2.09
CA THR A 174 18.63 12.65 -1.10
C THR A 174 19.63 13.79 -1.33
N ASP A 175 20.80 13.48 -1.88
CA ASP A 175 21.80 14.50 -2.20
C ASP A 175 21.33 15.54 -3.23
N ALA A 176 20.33 15.21 -4.04
CA ALA A 176 19.77 16.14 -5.01
C ALA A 176 18.79 17.14 -4.37
N VAL A 177 18.15 16.78 -3.27
CA VAL A 177 17.09 17.59 -2.61
C VAL A 177 17.61 18.97 -2.21
N LYS A 178 18.83 19.07 -1.68
CA LYS A 178 19.45 20.33 -1.30
C LYS A 178 19.54 21.35 -2.45
N TYR A 179 19.81 20.88 -3.69
CA TYR A 179 19.89 21.77 -4.84
C TYR A 179 18.51 22.29 -5.26
N LEU A 180 17.48 21.44 -5.17
CA LEU A 180 16.11 21.83 -5.45
C LEU A 180 15.59 22.82 -4.39
N ALA A 181 15.85 22.58 -3.12
CA ALA A 181 15.49 23.50 -2.04
C ALA A 181 16.16 24.86 -2.21
N THR A 182 17.46 24.87 -2.57
CA THR A 182 18.20 26.11 -2.85
C THR A 182 17.64 26.83 -4.08
N HIS A 183 17.23 26.13 -5.12
CA HIS A 183 16.56 26.71 -6.28
C HIS A 183 15.31 27.47 -5.87
N PHE A 184 14.42 26.87 -5.07
CA PHE A 184 13.21 27.55 -4.59
C PHE A 184 13.51 28.75 -3.71
N ALA A 185 14.50 28.66 -2.81
CA ALA A 185 14.91 29.79 -1.99
C ALA A 185 15.38 30.99 -2.84
N PHE A 186 16.14 30.76 -3.91
CA PHE A 186 16.56 31.84 -4.82
C PHE A 186 15.44 32.38 -5.70
N LEU A 187 14.42 31.55 -6.02
CA LEU A 187 13.21 32.06 -6.67
C LEU A 187 12.44 33.04 -5.79
N GLU A 188 12.28 32.73 -4.50
CA GLU A 188 11.66 33.65 -3.53
C GLU A 188 12.44 34.96 -3.40
N LEU A 189 13.77 34.90 -3.43
CA LEU A 189 14.65 36.08 -3.45
C LEU A 189 14.70 36.79 -4.81
N GLN A 190 13.92 36.38 -5.79
CA GLN A 190 13.88 36.93 -7.17
C GLN A 190 15.25 36.91 -7.89
N ASN A 191 16.16 36.04 -7.46
CA ASN A 191 17.45 35.86 -8.11
C ASN A 191 17.41 34.71 -9.12
N LEU A 192 16.86 34.99 -10.30
CA LEU A 192 16.62 34.00 -11.35
C LEU A 192 17.93 33.33 -11.86
N ASN A 193 19.03 34.06 -11.92
CA ASN A 193 20.30 33.50 -12.39
C ASN A 193 20.85 32.42 -11.46
N ALA A 194 20.76 32.66 -10.15
CA ALA A 194 21.17 31.69 -9.14
C ALA A 194 20.18 30.50 -9.12
N ALA A 195 18.88 30.76 -9.19
CA ALA A 195 17.87 29.72 -9.27
C ALA A 195 18.10 28.78 -10.45
N ASP A 196 18.33 29.30 -11.65
CA ASP A 196 18.62 28.50 -12.85
C ASP A 196 19.90 27.66 -12.71
N TYR A 197 20.93 28.22 -12.07
CA TYR A 197 22.15 27.47 -11.80
C TYR A 197 21.91 26.25 -10.93
N TYR A 198 21.18 26.42 -9.81
CA TYR A 198 20.86 25.30 -8.91
C TYR A 198 19.92 24.30 -9.52
N MET A 199 18.98 24.72 -10.39
CA MET A 199 18.15 23.79 -11.15
C MET A 199 18.98 22.92 -12.10
N LYS A 200 19.97 23.49 -12.78
CA LYS A 200 20.88 22.70 -13.61
C LYS A 200 21.70 21.70 -12.81
N LEU A 201 22.15 22.07 -11.61
CA LEU A 201 22.85 21.14 -10.70
C LEU A 201 21.94 20.00 -10.27
N PHE A 202 20.69 20.30 -9.87
CA PHE A 202 19.69 19.29 -9.53
C PHE A 202 19.49 18.29 -10.68
N LEU A 203 19.18 18.79 -11.89
CA LEU A 203 18.96 17.94 -13.06
C LEU A 203 20.19 17.10 -13.41
N SER A 204 21.40 17.66 -13.28
CA SER A 204 22.65 16.94 -13.50
C SER A 204 22.82 15.78 -12.54
N GLN A 205 22.54 15.98 -11.24
CA GLN A 205 22.60 14.92 -10.22
C GLN A 205 21.56 13.85 -10.48
N ILE A 206 20.30 14.23 -10.74
CA ILE A 206 19.22 13.28 -11.05
C ILE A 206 19.58 12.42 -12.26
N ASN A 207 20.05 13.03 -13.34
CA ASN A 207 20.46 12.29 -14.53
C ASN A 207 21.61 11.31 -14.26
N ARG A 208 22.58 11.72 -13.43
CA ARG A 208 23.68 10.84 -13.01
C ARG A 208 23.16 9.62 -12.24
N PHE A 209 22.21 9.82 -11.33
CA PHE A 209 21.62 8.72 -10.55
C PHE A 209 20.74 7.81 -11.41
N ILE A 210 19.93 8.36 -12.32
CA ILE A 210 19.13 7.57 -13.27
C ILE A 210 20.03 6.67 -14.12
N VAL A 211 21.17 7.17 -14.59
CA VAL A 211 22.11 6.37 -15.38
C VAL A 211 22.76 5.28 -14.54
N ALA A 212 23.10 5.58 -13.27
CA ALA A 212 23.70 4.61 -12.36
C ALA A 212 22.69 3.54 -11.88
N ALA A 213 21.42 3.93 -11.70
CA ALA A 213 20.37 3.05 -11.20
C ALA A 213 19.71 2.17 -12.27
N ARG A 214 20.04 2.33 -13.56
CA ARG A 214 19.48 1.45 -14.63
C ARG A 214 19.98 0.02 -14.45
N PRO A 215 19.15 -0.92 -13.97
CA PRO A 215 19.50 -2.34 -13.94
C PRO A 215 19.59 -2.82 -15.41
N GLY A 216 20.68 -3.50 -15.74
CA GLY A 216 20.78 -4.18 -17.04
C GLY A 216 21.85 -3.64 -18.00
N ARG A 217 22.73 -2.72 -17.62
CA ARG A 217 24.00 -2.46 -18.32
C ARG A 217 25.17 -3.27 -17.79
N MET A 218 24.94 -4.44 -17.18
CA MET A 218 25.98 -5.44 -17.27
C MET A 218 26.02 -5.87 -18.73
N ASN A 219 27.07 -5.46 -19.42
CA ASN A 219 27.45 -6.09 -20.67
C ASN A 219 27.55 -7.59 -20.36
N ASN A 220 26.50 -8.34 -20.71
CA ASN A 220 26.61 -9.79 -20.68
C ASN A 220 27.58 -10.16 -21.82
N PRO A 221 28.83 -10.54 -21.53
CA PRO A 221 29.78 -10.89 -22.58
C PRO A 221 29.33 -12.12 -23.37
N TYR A 222 28.27 -12.81 -22.93
CA TYR A 222 27.69 -14.00 -23.54
C TYR A 222 26.32 -13.73 -24.19
N GLY A 223 25.81 -12.50 -24.19
CA GLY A 223 24.51 -12.15 -24.77
C GLY A 223 24.58 -11.75 -26.23
N ARG A 224 25.01 -12.63 -27.11
CA ARG A 224 24.71 -12.61 -28.52
C ARG A 224 23.97 -13.91 -28.84
N PHE A 225 22.65 -13.83 -28.78
CA PHE A 225 21.74 -14.66 -29.59
C PHE A 225 20.56 -13.82 -29.99
#